data_8834d15c694b94e18f888a222d8ec078
#
_entry.id   8834d15c694b94e18f888a222d8ec078
#
_cell.length_a   1.000
_cell.length_b   1.000
_cell.length_c   1.000
_cell.angle_alpha   90.00
_cell.angle_beta   90.00
_cell.angle_gamma   90.00
#
_symmetry.space_group_name_H-M   'P 1'
#
loop_
_entity.id
_entity.type
_entity.pdbx_description
1 polymer ?
#
loop_
_entity_poly.entity_id
_entity_poly.type
_entity_poly.pdbx_seq_one_letter_code
_entity_poly.pdbx_strand_id
1 'polypeptide(L)'
;MVKTGISLDSVKNNNKSQILKILQKNGAMSRKDIANQIGLTPAAVTMLCNDMMEAHMILEKGEMKEQKRAGRKKVLVDINYDFKYIVSVNIEAVDTSITVTNIRGNVLVEAKVHTRTDIEPQLFLEELAKEIKLQLWEKELKLSDILGIGICVPGIVDRNNGISIHAYGIWDNQVKIREILEKQIQCPVILENNVKAFAEAEMLYGVGKYGNNIVFIKWGPGVGSAIVVDNKLYEGNQHNAAEIGHYIIEPDGLKCRCGRHGCLETRVSMFALCDRIKEIYSKENTPVLYEETAGDKNLITRELLTSWVENEGNGYITRMDQTISEILVGAIERMARVAVNVLTILAPDCTIVFGSMFENTSIYKLFIQYCTKYDENYTDKLISRSHLRDKMAYIGGTALIASTYLSLIHISEP
;
A
#
# COMPACT_ATOMS: atom_id res chain seq x y z
N MET A 1 21.84 -32.51 -3.49
CA MET A 1 21.42 -31.75 -2.27
C MET A 1 22.67 -31.31 -1.56
N VAL A 2 23.09 -30.07 -1.76
CA VAL A 2 24.20 -29.47 -1.03
C VAL A 2 23.62 -28.97 0.30
N LYS A 3 24.01 -29.58 1.42
CA LYS A 3 23.75 -29.04 2.76
C LYS A 3 24.61 -27.79 2.92
N THR A 4 24.05 -26.62 2.64
CA THR A 4 24.65 -25.34 3.03
C THR A 4 24.60 -25.28 4.56
N GLY A 5 25.74 -25.42 5.20
CA GLY A 5 25.87 -25.22 6.65
C GLY A 5 25.41 -23.80 7.00
N ILE A 6 24.59 -23.68 8.06
CA ILE A 6 24.17 -22.38 8.60
C ILE A 6 25.43 -21.68 9.12
N SER A 7 25.83 -20.56 8.53
CA SER A 7 26.99 -19.80 9.01
C SER A 7 26.65 -19.10 10.34
N LEU A 8 27.65 -18.88 11.19
CA LEU A 8 27.47 -18.12 12.44
C LEU A 8 26.92 -16.71 12.18
N ASP A 9 27.32 -16.09 11.09
CA ASP A 9 26.81 -14.76 10.67
C ASP A 9 25.33 -14.82 10.29
N SER A 10 24.89 -15.87 9.61
CA SER A 10 23.48 -16.10 9.30
C SER A 10 22.63 -16.22 10.58
N VAL A 11 23.11 -16.93 11.59
CA VAL A 11 22.42 -17.04 12.89
C VAL A 11 22.40 -15.70 13.62
N LYS A 12 23.52 -14.97 13.60
CA LYS A 12 23.62 -13.64 14.21
C LYS A 12 22.65 -12.65 13.57
N ASN A 13 22.58 -12.61 12.25
CA ASN A 13 21.67 -11.74 11.49
C ASN A 13 20.21 -12.12 11.73
N ASN A 14 19.87 -13.39 11.78
CA ASN A 14 18.53 -13.84 12.13
C ASN A 14 18.11 -13.37 13.53
N ASN A 15 18.99 -13.48 14.52
CA ASN A 15 18.71 -13.02 15.87
C ASN A 15 18.56 -11.49 15.96
N LYS A 16 19.38 -10.70 15.25
CA LYS A 16 19.22 -9.25 15.12
C LYS A 16 17.87 -8.89 14.49
N SER A 17 17.45 -9.60 13.43
CA SER A 17 16.14 -9.45 12.80
C SER A 17 14.99 -9.72 13.77
N GLN A 18 15.09 -10.78 14.60
CA GLN A 18 14.09 -11.06 15.62
C GLN A 18 13.99 -9.93 16.65
N ILE A 19 15.11 -9.35 17.07
CA ILE A 19 15.12 -8.19 17.98
C ILE A 19 14.39 -7.01 17.33
N LEU A 20 14.69 -6.65 16.07
CA LEU A 20 14.02 -5.56 15.37
C LEU A 20 12.51 -5.80 15.23
N LYS A 21 12.09 -7.00 14.86
CA LYS A 21 10.67 -7.38 14.74
C LYS A 21 9.93 -7.23 16.06
N ILE A 22 10.55 -7.65 17.18
CA ILE A 22 9.93 -7.52 18.52
C ILE A 22 9.84 -6.06 18.93
N LEU A 23 10.90 -5.27 18.71
CA LEU A 23 10.89 -3.83 18.99
C LEU A 23 9.86 -3.10 18.14
N GLN A 24 9.74 -3.47 16.87
CA GLN A 24 8.75 -2.88 15.96
C GLN A 24 7.31 -3.20 16.41
N LYS A 25 7.07 -4.42 16.90
CA LYS A 25 5.74 -4.86 17.36
C LYS A 25 5.35 -4.23 18.71
N ASN A 26 6.28 -4.20 19.66
CA ASN A 26 6.00 -3.87 21.05
C ASN A 26 6.52 -2.48 21.47
N GLY A 27 7.28 -1.78 20.61
CA GLY A 27 7.98 -0.54 20.97
C GLY A 27 9.21 -0.78 21.82
N ALA A 28 9.64 0.25 22.55
CA ALA A 28 10.85 0.21 23.39
C ALA A 28 10.76 -0.87 24.49
N MET A 29 11.80 -1.71 24.61
CA MET A 29 11.86 -2.84 25.55
C MET A 29 13.20 -2.92 26.26
N SER A 30 13.22 -3.57 27.44
CA SER A 30 14.50 -3.89 28.09
C SER A 30 15.16 -5.11 27.44
N ARG A 31 16.52 -5.14 27.45
CA ARG A 31 17.29 -6.29 26.92
C ARG A 31 16.86 -7.63 27.56
N LYS A 32 16.44 -7.61 28.82
CA LYS A 32 15.94 -8.80 29.54
C LYS A 32 14.60 -9.27 28.96
N ASP A 33 13.67 -8.33 28.71
CA ASP A 33 12.35 -8.67 28.18
C ASP A 33 12.47 -9.17 26.72
N ILE A 34 13.37 -8.58 25.91
CA ILE A 34 13.72 -9.08 24.59
C ILE A 34 14.25 -10.51 24.67
N ALA A 35 15.23 -10.77 25.56
CA ALA A 35 15.81 -12.10 25.76
C ALA A 35 14.75 -13.17 26.07
N ASN A 36 13.80 -12.84 26.94
CA ASN A 36 12.71 -13.74 27.29
C ASN A 36 11.78 -14.05 26.11
N GLN A 37 11.52 -13.05 25.24
CA GLN A 37 10.62 -13.24 24.09
C GLN A 37 11.24 -14.04 22.94
N ILE A 38 12.56 -13.87 22.70
CA ILE A 38 13.24 -14.58 21.60
C ILE A 38 13.92 -15.89 22.03
N GLY A 39 13.85 -16.23 23.32
CA GLY A 39 14.43 -17.46 23.85
C GLY A 39 15.98 -17.48 23.88
N LEU A 40 16.62 -16.31 23.94
CA LEU A 40 18.06 -16.19 24.07
C LEU A 40 18.50 -15.82 25.50
N THR A 41 19.78 -16.05 25.79
CA THR A 41 20.34 -15.61 27.08
C THR A 41 20.46 -14.08 27.13
N PRO A 42 20.28 -13.45 28.32
CA PRO A 42 20.47 -12.00 28.48
C PRO A 42 21.85 -11.49 28.02
N ALA A 43 22.89 -12.31 28.17
CA ALA A 43 24.25 -11.99 27.72
C ALA A 43 24.33 -11.92 26.19
N ALA A 44 23.74 -12.89 25.49
CA ALA A 44 23.70 -12.90 24.02
C ALA A 44 22.92 -11.70 23.47
N VAL A 45 21.75 -11.38 24.06
CA VAL A 45 20.98 -10.21 23.63
C VAL A 45 21.72 -8.90 23.92
N THR A 46 22.44 -8.82 25.03
CA THR A 46 23.25 -7.63 25.35
C THR A 46 24.36 -7.43 24.29
N MET A 47 25.04 -8.49 23.89
CA MET A 47 26.06 -8.42 22.84
C MET A 47 25.44 -7.97 21.49
N LEU A 48 24.34 -8.58 21.08
CA LEU A 48 23.65 -8.22 19.84
C LEU A 48 23.16 -6.77 19.87
N CYS A 49 22.56 -6.32 20.98
CA CYS A 49 22.12 -4.93 21.11
C CYS A 49 23.30 -3.95 21.08
N ASN A 50 24.45 -4.27 21.65
CA ASN A 50 25.62 -3.41 21.56
C ASN A 50 26.11 -3.28 20.10
N ASP A 51 26.23 -4.39 19.38
CA ASP A 51 26.57 -4.37 17.95
C ASP A 51 25.57 -3.53 17.14
N MET A 52 24.28 -3.66 17.45
CA MET A 52 23.22 -2.89 16.76
C MET A 52 23.24 -1.40 17.14
N MET A 53 23.64 -1.04 18.35
CA MET A 53 23.83 0.36 18.75
C MET A 53 25.06 0.98 18.10
N GLU A 54 26.19 0.24 17.99
CA GLU A 54 27.37 0.67 17.24
C GLU A 54 27.06 0.92 15.78
N ALA A 55 26.20 0.08 15.18
CA ALA A 55 25.67 0.26 13.83
C ALA A 55 24.53 1.30 13.73
N HIS A 56 24.21 2.02 14.80
CA HIS A 56 23.11 2.99 14.88
C HIS A 56 21.72 2.46 14.55
N MET A 57 21.51 1.16 14.51
CA MET A 57 20.20 0.53 14.18
C MET A 57 19.18 0.65 15.31
N ILE A 58 19.65 0.64 16.56
CA ILE A 58 18.84 0.83 17.76
C ILE A 58 19.48 1.89 18.67
N LEU A 59 18.69 2.44 19.57
CA LEU A 59 19.13 3.45 20.53
C LEU A 59 18.53 3.21 21.91
N GLU A 60 19.16 3.77 22.94
CA GLU A 60 18.59 3.78 24.29
C GLU A 60 17.54 4.89 24.43
N LYS A 61 16.32 4.54 24.88
CA LYS A 61 15.18 5.46 25.09
C LYS A 61 15.04 5.96 26.53
N GLY A 62 16.07 5.73 27.36
CA GLY A 62 16.06 6.12 28.76
C GLY A 62 15.54 5.02 29.71
N GLU A 63 15.28 5.41 30.96
CA GLU A 63 14.93 4.50 32.04
C GLU A 63 13.41 4.38 32.22
N MET A 64 12.95 3.15 32.48
CA MET A 64 11.55 2.92 32.86
C MET A 64 11.27 3.50 34.22
N LYS A 65 10.27 4.39 34.38
CA LYS A 65 9.73 4.81 35.69
C LYS A 65 8.86 3.68 36.24
N GLU A 66 9.48 2.65 36.83
CA GLU A 66 8.73 1.68 37.64
C GLU A 66 8.43 2.27 39.01
N GLN A 67 7.17 2.11 39.45
CA GLN A 67 6.78 2.44 40.82
C GLN A 67 7.55 1.58 41.84
N LYS A 68 8.34 2.24 42.68
CA LYS A 68 8.91 1.78 43.95
C LYS A 68 9.24 0.29 44.10
N ARG A 69 10.26 -0.20 43.37
CA ARG A 69 11.02 -1.40 43.78
C ARG A 69 12.51 -1.05 43.80
N ALA A 70 13.19 -1.39 44.93
CA ALA A 70 14.65 -1.25 45.02
C ALA A 70 15.32 -2.21 44.03
N GLY A 71 15.87 -1.67 42.93
CA GLY A 71 16.57 -2.42 41.91
C GLY A 71 17.19 -1.47 40.87
N ARG A 72 18.20 -1.96 40.10
CA ARG A 72 18.81 -1.20 38.99
C ARG A 72 17.72 -0.88 37.97
N LYS A 73 17.56 0.40 37.65
CA LYS A 73 16.59 0.86 36.66
C LYS A 73 16.81 0.16 35.32
N LYS A 74 15.71 -0.29 34.67
CA LYS A 74 15.76 -0.95 33.37
C LYS A 74 15.96 0.10 32.27
N VAL A 75 17.04 -0.03 31.52
CA VAL A 75 17.28 0.76 30.32
C VAL A 75 16.50 0.13 29.16
N LEU A 76 15.69 0.93 28.50
CA LEU A 76 14.93 0.51 27.31
C LEU A 76 15.73 0.79 26.05
N VAL A 77 15.69 -0.14 25.08
CA VAL A 77 16.19 0.05 23.72
C VAL A 77 15.02 0.07 22.73
N ASP A 78 15.14 0.85 21.70
CA ASP A 78 14.16 0.96 20.60
C ASP A 78 14.88 1.07 19.25
N ILE A 79 14.16 0.85 18.17
CA ILE A 79 14.66 1.07 16.82
C ILE A 79 15.03 2.54 16.65
N ASN A 80 16.17 2.81 16.05
CA ASN A 80 16.53 4.16 15.58
C ASN A 80 15.87 4.40 14.22
N TYR A 81 14.66 4.93 14.23
CA TYR A 81 13.86 5.12 13.02
C TYR A 81 14.41 6.20 12.08
N ASP A 82 15.26 7.09 12.60
CA ASP A 82 15.86 8.19 11.84
C ASP A 82 17.31 7.91 11.42
N PHE A 83 17.75 6.66 11.57
CA PHE A 83 19.11 6.23 11.20
C PHE A 83 19.38 6.41 9.71
N LYS A 84 18.40 6.03 8.88
CA LYS A 84 18.43 6.19 7.42
C LYS A 84 17.03 6.46 6.89
N TYR A 85 16.97 6.89 5.63
CA TYR A 85 15.74 7.24 4.96
C TYR A 85 15.40 6.27 3.83
N ILE A 86 14.17 6.31 3.39
CA ILE A 86 13.63 5.50 2.31
C ILE A 86 13.01 6.44 1.29
N VAL A 87 13.33 6.23 0.02
CA VAL A 87 12.60 6.89 -1.08
C VAL A 87 11.44 6.00 -1.49
N SER A 88 10.24 6.51 -1.38
CA SER A 88 9.02 5.85 -1.87
C SER A 88 8.54 6.57 -3.12
N VAL A 89 8.29 5.81 -4.17
CA VAL A 89 7.74 6.31 -5.42
C VAL A 89 6.46 5.56 -5.73
N ASN A 90 5.37 6.29 -5.95
CA ASN A 90 4.10 5.71 -6.38
C ASN A 90 3.74 6.27 -7.76
N ILE A 91 3.85 5.42 -8.77
CA ILE A 91 3.56 5.77 -10.16
C ILE A 91 2.08 5.47 -10.43
N GLU A 92 1.29 6.48 -10.69
CA GLU A 92 -0.11 6.37 -11.12
C GLU A 92 -0.28 6.98 -12.51
N ALA A 93 -1.40 6.76 -13.18
CA ALA A 93 -1.59 7.12 -14.58
C ALA A 93 -1.50 8.63 -14.88
N VAL A 94 -1.76 9.50 -13.89
CA VAL A 94 -1.72 10.96 -14.06
C VAL A 94 -0.48 11.54 -13.44
N ASP A 95 -0.21 11.16 -12.20
CA ASP A 95 0.87 11.73 -11.40
C ASP A 95 1.70 10.64 -10.73
N THR A 96 2.98 10.90 -10.58
CA THR A 96 3.93 10.11 -9.80
C THR A 96 4.31 10.87 -8.55
N SER A 97 4.08 10.28 -7.38
CA SER A 97 4.50 10.84 -6.09
C SER A 97 5.89 10.32 -5.71
N ILE A 98 6.75 11.22 -5.25
CA ILE A 98 8.09 10.93 -4.71
C ILE A 98 8.10 11.40 -3.27
N THR A 99 8.34 10.50 -2.33
CA THR A 99 8.32 10.82 -0.90
C THR A 99 9.54 10.24 -0.22
N VAL A 100 10.26 11.04 0.54
CA VAL A 100 11.35 10.56 1.40
C VAL A 100 10.83 10.43 2.82
N THR A 101 10.97 9.25 3.40
CA THR A 101 10.49 8.96 4.76
C THR A 101 11.60 8.36 5.62
N ASN A 102 11.45 8.43 6.93
CA ASN A 102 12.19 7.54 7.82
C ASN A 102 11.58 6.12 7.82
N ILE A 103 12.21 5.19 8.53
CA ILE A 103 11.76 3.77 8.61
C ILE A 103 10.35 3.65 9.22
N ARG A 104 9.88 4.62 10.01
CA ARG A 104 8.52 4.64 10.59
C ARG A 104 7.47 5.19 9.63
N GLY A 105 7.87 5.70 8.47
CA GLY A 105 6.99 6.33 7.50
C GLY A 105 6.66 7.79 7.82
N ASN A 106 7.47 8.47 8.64
CA ASN A 106 7.36 9.92 8.81
C ASN A 106 8.00 10.62 7.63
N VAL A 107 7.26 11.55 7.02
CA VAL A 107 7.66 12.25 5.79
C VAL A 107 8.69 13.33 6.08
N LEU A 108 9.76 13.35 5.29
CA LEU A 108 10.78 14.38 5.24
C LEU A 108 10.66 15.24 3.98
N VAL A 109 10.36 14.59 2.84
CA VAL A 109 10.17 15.24 1.53
C VAL A 109 8.92 14.68 0.88
N GLU A 110 8.17 15.53 0.22
CA GLU A 110 7.07 15.14 -0.66
C GLU A 110 7.14 15.98 -1.93
N ALA A 111 7.20 15.29 -3.07
CA ALA A 111 7.17 15.91 -4.39
C ALA A 111 6.22 15.13 -5.30
N LYS A 112 5.72 15.78 -6.32
CA LYS A 112 4.79 15.20 -7.29
C LYS A 112 5.19 15.64 -8.69
N VAL A 113 5.28 14.71 -9.61
CA VAL A 113 5.57 14.96 -11.03
C VAL A 113 4.47 14.37 -11.89
N HIS A 114 4.26 14.96 -13.06
CA HIS A 114 3.31 14.39 -14.04
C HIS A 114 3.86 13.10 -14.63
N THR A 115 3.03 12.05 -14.68
CA THR A 115 3.41 10.76 -15.29
C THR A 115 3.37 10.88 -16.80
N ARG A 116 4.53 10.83 -17.44
CA ARG A 116 4.69 10.97 -18.89
C ARG A 116 4.36 9.66 -19.59
N THR A 117 3.12 9.51 -20.02
CA THR A 117 2.66 8.34 -20.81
C THR A 117 2.83 8.54 -22.32
N ASP A 118 3.28 9.72 -22.72
CA ASP A 118 3.50 10.18 -24.10
C ASP A 118 4.94 9.92 -24.60
N ILE A 119 5.82 9.43 -23.73
CA ILE A 119 7.23 9.10 -24.05
C ILE A 119 7.53 7.63 -23.73
N GLU A 120 8.68 7.15 -24.21
CA GLU A 120 9.15 5.81 -23.86
C GLU A 120 9.34 5.65 -22.34
N PRO A 121 8.91 4.54 -21.74
CA PRO A 121 9.01 4.31 -20.29
C PRO A 121 10.42 4.47 -19.74
N GLN A 122 11.45 4.11 -20.51
CA GLN A 122 12.84 4.28 -20.12
C GLN A 122 13.18 5.76 -19.90
N LEU A 123 12.76 6.64 -20.82
CA LEU A 123 13.02 8.08 -20.72
C LEU A 123 12.31 8.69 -19.50
N PHE A 124 11.06 8.29 -19.27
CA PHE A 124 10.33 8.71 -18.08
C PHE A 124 11.05 8.29 -16.78
N LEU A 125 11.53 7.05 -16.70
CA LEU A 125 12.25 6.57 -15.52
C LEU A 125 13.62 7.26 -15.33
N GLU A 126 14.28 7.65 -16.42
CA GLU A 126 15.51 8.45 -16.36
C GLU A 126 15.24 9.88 -15.88
N GLU A 127 14.14 10.50 -16.30
CA GLU A 127 13.68 11.80 -15.77
C GLU A 127 13.30 11.68 -14.29
N LEU A 128 12.57 10.65 -13.92
CA LEU A 128 12.21 10.35 -12.53
C LEU A 128 13.45 10.17 -11.63
N ALA A 129 14.49 9.50 -12.13
CA ALA A 129 15.75 9.33 -11.41
C ALA A 129 16.46 10.67 -11.16
N LYS A 130 16.41 11.61 -12.11
CA LYS A 130 16.94 12.97 -11.94
C LYS A 130 16.17 13.72 -10.88
N GLU A 131 14.85 13.62 -10.90
CA GLU A 131 13.98 14.27 -9.91
C GLU A 131 14.23 13.72 -8.49
N ILE A 132 14.35 12.40 -8.32
CA ILE A 132 14.71 11.81 -7.04
C ILE A 132 16.02 12.38 -6.52
N LYS A 133 17.06 12.46 -7.35
CA LYS A 133 18.34 13.04 -6.97
C LYS A 133 18.24 14.52 -6.59
N LEU A 134 17.43 15.29 -7.30
CA LEU A 134 17.18 16.69 -6.99
C LEU A 134 16.53 16.84 -5.62
N GLN A 135 15.50 16.05 -5.33
CA GLN A 135 14.81 16.08 -4.04
C GLN A 135 15.73 15.70 -2.86
N LEU A 136 16.63 14.73 -3.06
CA LEU A 136 17.64 14.37 -2.06
C LEU A 136 18.67 15.51 -1.86
N TRP A 137 19.13 16.11 -2.96
CA TRP A 137 20.10 17.21 -2.92
C TRP A 137 19.54 18.46 -2.20
N GLU A 138 18.29 18.84 -2.45
CA GLU A 138 17.62 19.98 -1.80
C GLU A 138 17.52 19.82 -0.27
N LYS A 139 17.57 18.58 0.22
CA LYS A 139 17.55 18.24 1.65
C LYS A 139 18.94 17.85 2.20
N GLU A 140 19.98 18.08 1.44
CA GLU A 140 21.37 17.76 1.82
C GLU A 140 21.57 16.26 2.17
N LEU A 141 20.70 15.37 1.65
CA LEU A 141 20.80 13.93 1.86
C LEU A 141 21.77 13.30 0.85
N LYS A 142 22.65 12.45 1.36
CA LYS A 142 23.56 11.64 0.53
C LYS A 142 22.89 10.29 0.21
N LEU A 143 23.32 9.64 -0.87
CA LEU A 143 22.86 8.28 -1.19
C LEU A 143 23.19 7.28 -0.07
N SER A 144 24.29 7.49 0.66
CA SER A 144 24.64 6.68 1.85
C SER A 144 23.60 6.78 2.97
N ASP A 145 22.76 7.81 2.99
CA ASP A 145 21.69 7.99 3.99
C ASP A 145 20.42 7.28 3.59
N ILE A 146 20.34 6.72 2.37
CA ILE A 146 19.19 6.06 1.80
C ILE A 146 19.33 4.54 1.89
N LEU A 147 18.34 3.88 2.51
CA LEU A 147 18.26 2.41 2.58
C LEU A 147 17.93 1.77 1.24
N GLY A 148 17.08 2.43 0.47
CA GLY A 148 16.60 1.92 -0.80
C GLY A 148 15.43 2.75 -1.34
N ILE A 149 14.98 2.37 -2.54
CA ILE A 149 13.88 2.99 -3.26
C ILE A 149 12.77 1.95 -3.41
N GLY A 150 11.61 2.21 -2.82
CA GLY A 150 10.41 1.39 -2.99
C GLY A 150 9.53 1.98 -4.08
N ILE A 151 9.30 1.21 -5.14
CA ILE A 151 8.48 1.62 -6.28
C ILE A 151 7.14 0.89 -6.24
N CYS A 152 6.05 1.63 -6.27
CA CYS A 152 4.70 1.12 -6.40
C CYS A 152 4.15 1.48 -7.78
N VAL A 153 3.58 0.51 -8.51
CA VAL A 153 3.00 0.72 -9.83
C VAL A 153 1.71 -0.09 -9.97
N PRO A 154 0.68 0.38 -10.68
CA PRO A 154 -0.52 -0.42 -10.91
C PRO A 154 -0.23 -1.57 -11.88
N GLY A 155 -1.08 -2.61 -11.85
CA GLY A 155 -1.01 -3.75 -12.77
C GLY A 155 -0.14 -4.90 -12.29
N ILE A 156 0.46 -5.63 -13.21
CA ILE A 156 1.18 -6.89 -12.93
C ILE A 156 2.68 -6.64 -12.81
N VAL A 157 3.25 -7.08 -11.69
CA VAL A 157 4.66 -6.86 -11.34
C VAL A 157 5.35 -8.18 -11.03
N ASP A 158 6.48 -8.45 -11.67
CA ASP A 158 7.45 -9.45 -11.26
C ASP A 158 8.43 -8.81 -10.27
N ARG A 159 8.11 -8.92 -8.98
CA ARG A 159 8.93 -8.37 -7.89
C ARG A 159 10.35 -8.96 -7.87
N ASN A 160 10.48 -10.26 -8.15
CA ASN A 160 11.76 -10.94 -8.05
C ASN A 160 12.77 -10.41 -9.07
N ASN A 161 12.31 -10.15 -10.30
CA ASN A 161 13.13 -9.60 -11.37
C ASN A 161 13.07 -8.07 -11.45
N GLY A 162 12.19 -7.40 -10.70
CA GLY A 162 12.03 -5.94 -10.71
C GLY A 162 11.46 -5.41 -12.02
N ILE A 163 10.51 -6.16 -12.61
CA ILE A 163 9.91 -5.89 -13.91
C ILE A 163 8.43 -5.53 -13.72
N SER A 164 7.99 -4.39 -14.26
CA SER A 164 6.57 -4.15 -14.52
C SER A 164 6.20 -4.90 -15.79
N ILE A 165 5.38 -5.94 -15.66
CA ILE A 165 4.93 -6.74 -16.80
C ILE A 165 3.91 -5.97 -17.60
N HIS A 166 2.99 -5.28 -16.92
CA HIS A 166 1.97 -4.44 -17.49
C HIS A 166 1.50 -3.41 -16.46
N ALA A 167 1.46 -2.15 -16.82
CA ALA A 167 0.96 -1.08 -15.95
C ALA A 167 -0.24 -0.39 -16.61
N TYR A 168 -1.44 -0.76 -16.17
CA TYR A 168 -2.71 -0.33 -16.76
C TYR A 168 -2.83 1.20 -16.86
N GLY A 169 -2.88 1.69 -18.11
CA GLY A 169 -3.01 3.12 -18.42
C GLY A 169 -1.71 3.92 -18.32
N ILE A 170 -0.56 3.25 -18.19
CA ILE A 170 0.76 3.89 -18.15
C ILE A 170 1.64 3.33 -19.31
N TRP A 171 1.86 2.01 -19.34
CA TRP A 171 2.54 1.30 -20.43
C TRP A 171 2.02 -0.13 -20.57
N ASP A 172 2.03 -0.62 -21.82
CA ASP A 172 1.52 -1.96 -22.18
C ASP A 172 2.63 -3.02 -22.27
N ASN A 173 3.89 -2.59 -22.43
CA ASN A 173 5.05 -3.46 -22.58
C ASN A 173 5.75 -3.70 -21.25
N GLN A 174 6.55 -4.77 -21.19
CA GLN A 174 7.41 -5.03 -20.04
C GLN A 174 8.48 -3.94 -19.87
N VAL A 175 8.62 -3.43 -18.64
CA VAL A 175 9.59 -2.40 -18.28
C VAL A 175 10.45 -2.88 -17.12
N LYS A 176 11.75 -2.93 -17.30
CA LYS A 176 12.75 -3.36 -16.32
C LYS A 176 13.09 -2.21 -15.36
N ILE A 177 12.12 -1.84 -14.52
CA ILE A 177 12.20 -0.64 -13.66
C ILE A 177 13.42 -0.69 -12.74
N ARG A 178 13.66 -1.82 -12.06
CA ARG A 178 14.81 -1.99 -11.16
C ARG A 178 16.13 -1.73 -11.90
N GLU A 179 16.36 -2.42 -13.01
CA GLU A 179 17.59 -2.30 -13.79
C GLU A 179 17.87 -0.85 -14.21
N ILE A 180 16.82 -0.15 -14.69
CA ILE A 180 16.94 1.25 -15.15
C ILE A 180 17.28 2.18 -13.98
N LEU A 181 16.53 2.09 -12.86
CA LEU A 181 16.69 3.01 -11.74
C LEU A 181 17.98 2.73 -10.93
N GLU A 182 18.35 1.46 -10.70
CA GLU A 182 19.58 1.12 -10.01
C GLU A 182 20.83 1.58 -10.80
N LYS A 183 20.80 1.49 -12.14
CA LYS A 183 21.86 2.02 -12.99
C LYS A 183 21.98 3.54 -12.88
N GLN A 184 20.85 4.25 -12.73
CA GLN A 184 20.83 5.71 -12.66
C GLN A 184 21.20 6.22 -11.26
N ILE A 185 20.69 5.59 -10.18
CA ILE A 185 20.75 6.14 -8.82
C ILE A 185 21.82 5.43 -7.97
N GLN A 186 22.21 4.19 -8.31
CA GLN A 186 23.15 3.35 -7.54
C GLN A 186 22.64 3.10 -6.10
N CYS A 187 21.35 2.82 -5.97
CA CYS A 187 20.67 2.51 -4.71
C CYS A 187 19.75 1.31 -4.93
N PRO A 188 19.59 0.39 -3.98
CA PRO A 188 18.71 -0.77 -4.12
C PRO A 188 17.26 -0.35 -4.44
N VAL A 189 16.64 -1.02 -5.41
CA VAL A 189 15.26 -0.77 -5.82
C VAL A 189 14.41 -2.02 -5.60
N ILE A 190 13.28 -1.86 -4.91
CA ILE A 190 12.24 -2.88 -4.78
C ILE A 190 10.99 -2.37 -5.47
N LEU A 191 10.44 -3.19 -6.36
CA LEU A 191 9.23 -2.89 -7.13
C LEU A 191 8.10 -3.81 -6.71
N GLU A 192 6.89 -3.26 -6.55
CA GLU A 192 5.68 -4.05 -6.29
C GLU A 192 4.42 -3.38 -6.87
N ASN A 193 3.36 -4.16 -7.04
CA ASN A 193 2.03 -3.62 -7.31
C ASN A 193 1.58 -2.71 -6.15
N ASN A 194 0.96 -1.57 -6.46
CA ASN A 194 0.59 -0.56 -5.48
C ASN A 194 -0.39 -1.07 -4.39
N VAL A 195 -1.30 -2.00 -4.72
CA VAL A 195 -2.23 -2.59 -3.74
C VAL A 195 -1.50 -3.59 -2.84
N LYS A 196 -0.62 -4.41 -3.41
CA LYS A 196 0.20 -5.37 -2.67
C LYS A 196 1.20 -4.67 -1.75
N ALA A 197 1.84 -3.61 -2.24
CA ALA A 197 2.74 -2.77 -1.43
C ALA A 197 1.98 -2.09 -0.26
N PHE A 198 0.75 -1.62 -0.50
CA PHE A 198 -0.08 -1.07 0.56
C PHE A 198 -0.51 -2.15 1.57
N ALA A 199 -0.78 -3.37 1.13
CA ALA A 199 -1.04 -4.50 2.03
C ALA A 199 0.18 -4.79 2.93
N GLU A 200 1.41 -4.76 2.40
CA GLU A 200 2.63 -4.86 3.22
C GLU A 200 2.73 -3.70 4.24
N ALA A 201 2.35 -2.49 3.85
CA ALA A 201 2.32 -1.36 4.77
C ALA A 201 1.30 -1.55 5.90
N GLU A 202 0.11 -2.04 5.60
CA GLU A 202 -0.90 -2.37 6.60
C GLU A 202 -0.44 -3.50 7.53
N MET A 203 0.26 -4.50 7.02
CA MET A 203 0.86 -5.55 7.84
C MET A 203 1.95 -5.00 8.77
N LEU A 204 2.72 -4.02 8.32
CA LEU A 204 3.86 -3.47 9.05
C LEU A 204 3.45 -2.35 10.03
N TYR A 205 2.57 -1.43 9.63
CA TYR A 205 2.26 -0.19 10.35
C TYR A 205 0.80 -0.06 10.77
N GLY A 206 -0.10 -0.78 10.11
CA GLY A 206 -1.54 -0.62 10.25
C GLY A 206 -2.20 -1.70 11.10
N VAL A 207 -3.49 -1.87 10.86
CA VAL A 207 -4.33 -2.86 11.56
C VAL A 207 -4.10 -4.29 11.09
N GLY A 208 -3.56 -4.49 9.89
CA GLY A 208 -3.26 -5.81 9.33
C GLY A 208 -2.29 -6.64 10.15
N LYS A 209 -1.46 -6.01 10.97
CA LYS A 209 -0.51 -6.71 11.87
C LYS A 209 -1.16 -7.62 12.93
N TYR A 210 -2.46 -7.54 13.12
CA TYR A 210 -3.21 -8.35 14.10
C TYR A 210 -3.95 -9.54 13.48
N GLY A 211 -3.96 -9.68 12.14
CA GLY A 211 -4.55 -10.81 11.43
C GLY A 211 -3.51 -11.64 10.71
N ASN A 212 -3.76 -12.93 10.53
CA ASN A 212 -2.90 -13.85 9.79
C ASN A 212 -3.38 -14.04 8.35
N ASN A 213 -4.72 -14.03 8.15
CA ASN A 213 -5.38 -14.18 6.86
C ASN A 213 -6.21 -12.91 6.62
N ILE A 214 -5.80 -12.09 5.67
CA ILE A 214 -6.39 -10.77 5.46
C ILE A 214 -6.67 -10.56 3.98
N VAL A 215 -7.83 -10.00 3.68
CA VAL A 215 -8.16 -9.49 2.35
C VAL A 215 -8.08 -7.98 2.37
N PHE A 216 -7.39 -7.42 1.39
CA PHE A 216 -7.28 -6.00 1.14
C PHE A 216 -8.04 -5.67 -0.13
N ILE A 217 -8.89 -4.66 -0.11
CA ILE A 217 -9.68 -4.22 -1.28
C ILE A 217 -9.50 -2.72 -1.47
N LYS A 218 -8.94 -2.33 -2.63
CA LYS A 218 -8.85 -0.93 -3.09
C LYS A 218 -10.00 -0.64 -4.04
N TRP A 219 -10.73 0.44 -3.77
CA TRP A 219 -11.75 0.96 -4.69
C TRP A 219 -11.60 2.46 -4.90
N GLY A 220 -11.37 2.85 -6.14
CA GLY A 220 -11.16 4.24 -6.55
C GLY A 220 -11.09 4.34 -8.07
N PRO A 221 -10.04 4.96 -8.64
CA PRO A 221 -9.86 5.04 -10.09
C PRO A 221 -9.96 3.67 -10.79
N GLY A 222 -9.39 2.63 -10.16
CA GLY A 222 -9.58 1.22 -10.51
C GLY A 222 -10.01 0.41 -9.30
N VAL A 223 -10.08 -0.92 -9.48
CA VAL A 223 -10.38 -1.90 -8.43
C VAL A 223 -9.25 -2.90 -8.33
N GLY A 224 -8.63 -2.98 -7.17
CA GLY A 224 -7.56 -3.94 -6.91
C GLY A 224 -7.76 -4.64 -5.57
N SER A 225 -7.03 -5.74 -5.36
CA SER A 225 -6.97 -6.38 -4.06
C SER A 225 -5.62 -7.03 -3.81
N ALA A 226 -5.40 -7.39 -2.56
CA ALA A 226 -4.30 -8.23 -2.13
C ALA A 226 -4.80 -9.22 -1.09
N ILE A 227 -4.19 -10.39 -1.03
CA ILE A 227 -4.54 -11.46 -0.12
C ILE A 227 -3.30 -11.82 0.68
N VAL A 228 -3.46 -11.88 1.99
CA VAL A 228 -2.44 -12.37 2.91
C VAL A 228 -2.94 -13.69 3.51
N VAL A 229 -2.12 -14.73 3.47
CA VAL A 229 -2.37 -16.05 4.06
C VAL A 229 -1.17 -16.39 4.95
N ASP A 230 -1.42 -16.76 6.19
CA ASP A 230 -0.39 -17.07 7.17
C ASP A 230 0.69 -15.98 7.31
N ASN A 231 0.24 -14.72 7.36
CA ASN A 231 1.11 -13.52 7.41
C ASN A 231 2.03 -13.34 6.18
N LYS A 232 1.71 -13.95 5.05
CA LYS A 232 2.46 -13.79 3.80
C LYS A 232 1.55 -13.33 2.69
N LEU A 233 2.02 -12.38 1.91
CA LEU A 233 1.33 -11.94 0.70
C LEU A 233 1.21 -13.11 -0.28
N TYR A 234 0.01 -13.36 -0.78
CA TYR A 234 -0.24 -14.39 -1.78
C TYR A 234 -0.01 -13.82 -3.18
N GLU A 235 1.08 -14.21 -3.81
CA GLU A 235 1.49 -13.70 -5.13
C GLU A 235 0.88 -14.49 -6.29
N GLY A 236 0.53 -15.76 -6.06
CA GLY A 236 0.13 -16.67 -7.14
C GLY A 236 1.33 -17.09 -8.02
N ASN A 237 1.06 -17.93 -9.02
CA ASN A 237 2.13 -18.47 -9.88
C ASN A 237 2.70 -17.45 -10.89
N GLN A 238 1.90 -16.48 -11.32
CA GLN A 238 2.25 -15.50 -12.36
C GLN A 238 2.15 -14.06 -11.85
N HIS A 239 2.33 -13.84 -10.56
CA HIS A 239 2.23 -12.54 -9.88
C HIS A 239 0.88 -11.80 -10.08
N ASN A 240 -0.14 -12.49 -10.58
CA ASN A 240 -1.46 -11.95 -10.91
C ASN A 240 -2.58 -12.45 -9.97
N ALA A 241 -2.23 -12.91 -8.78
CA ALA A 241 -3.22 -13.26 -7.77
C ALA A 241 -3.97 -12.04 -7.25
N ALA A 242 -5.18 -12.28 -6.77
CA ALA A 242 -6.04 -11.28 -6.15
C ALA A 242 -6.56 -10.16 -7.08
N GLU A 243 -6.62 -10.38 -8.38
CA GLU A 243 -7.11 -9.40 -9.36
C GLU A 243 -8.66 -9.35 -9.39
N ILE A 244 -9.31 -8.99 -8.27
CA ILE A 244 -10.80 -8.99 -8.16
C ILE A 244 -11.48 -7.99 -9.09
N GLY A 245 -10.80 -6.88 -9.44
CA GLY A 245 -11.30 -5.93 -10.43
C GLY A 245 -11.55 -6.57 -11.79
N HIS A 246 -10.86 -7.67 -12.07
CA HIS A 246 -10.98 -8.42 -13.31
C HIS A 246 -11.83 -9.69 -13.17
N TYR A 247 -12.57 -9.85 -12.07
CA TYR A 247 -13.60 -10.87 -11.94
C TYR A 247 -14.74 -10.61 -12.92
N ILE A 248 -15.11 -11.61 -13.73
CA ILE A 248 -16.14 -11.47 -14.76
C ILE A 248 -17.53 -11.51 -14.09
N ILE A 249 -18.26 -10.40 -14.13
CA ILE A 249 -19.62 -10.27 -13.59
C ILE A 249 -20.70 -10.25 -14.68
N GLU A 250 -20.33 -9.94 -15.90
CA GLU A 250 -21.19 -9.85 -17.07
C GLU A 250 -20.45 -10.43 -18.29
N PRO A 251 -20.60 -11.72 -18.63
CA PRO A 251 -19.78 -12.37 -19.68
C PRO A 251 -19.76 -11.63 -21.02
N ASP A 252 -20.90 -11.03 -21.43
CA ASP A 252 -21.05 -10.25 -22.66
C ASP A 252 -20.95 -8.73 -22.41
N GLY A 253 -20.34 -8.33 -21.29
CA GLY A 253 -20.21 -6.93 -20.87
C GLY A 253 -19.12 -6.17 -21.62
N LEU A 254 -18.83 -4.97 -21.13
CA LEU A 254 -17.84 -4.06 -21.74
C LEU A 254 -16.44 -4.68 -21.80
N LYS A 255 -15.69 -4.32 -22.85
CA LYS A 255 -14.27 -4.70 -22.97
C LYS A 255 -13.46 -4.04 -21.85
N CYS A 256 -12.70 -4.83 -21.15
CA CYS A 256 -11.77 -4.37 -20.10
C CYS A 256 -10.36 -4.12 -20.67
N ARG A 257 -9.62 -3.22 -20.03
CA ARG A 257 -8.19 -2.98 -20.37
C ARG A 257 -7.32 -4.23 -20.23
N CYS A 258 -7.71 -5.21 -19.41
CA CYS A 258 -7.03 -6.51 -19.31
C CYS A 258 -7.26 -7.44 -20.52
N GLY A 259 -8.01 -7.02 -21.52
CA GLY A 259 -8.34 -7.79 -22.73
C GLY A 259 -9.62 -8.63 -22.61
N ARG A 260 -10.12 -8.91 -21.41
CA ARG A 260 -11.37 -9.66 -21.16
C ARG A 260 -12.60 -8.77 -21.30
N HIS A 261 -13.81 -9.37 -21.28
CA HIS A 261 -15.07 -8.67 -21.26
C HIS A 261 -15.80 -8.86 -19.93
N GLY A 262 -16.59 -7.86 -19.54
CA GLY A 262 -17.46 -7.91 -18.38
C GLY A 262 -16.80 -7.97 -17.01
N CYS A 263 -15.58 -7.49 -16.90
CA CYS A 263 -14.89 -7.37 -15.62
C CYS A 263 -15.61 -6.42 -14.67
N LEU A 264 -15.56 -6.68 -13.36
CA LEU A 264 -16.12 -5.82 -12.31
C LEU A 264 -15.68 -4.35 -12.50
N GLU A 265 -14.40 -4.11 -12.75
CA GLU A 265 -13.81 -2.79 -12.91
C GLU A 265 -14.52 -1.96 -13.99
N THR A 266 -15.01 -2.58 -15.07
CA THR A 266 -15.73 -1.89 -16.14
C THR A 266 -17.09 -1.32 -15.72
N ARG A 267 -17.58 -1.68 -14.52
CA ARG A 267 -18.87 -1.23 -13.98
C ARG A 267 -18.78 -0.41 -12.71
N VAL A 268 -17.66 -0.54 -11.96
CA VAL A 268 -17.59 0.08 -10.63
C VAL A 268 -16.42 1.03 -10.45
N SER A 269 -15.39 1.01 -11.32
CA SER A 269 -14.28 1.95 -11.21
C SER A 269 -14.75 3.40 -11.42
N MET A 270 -14.06 4.37 -10.82
CA MET A 270 -14.40 5.79 -11.03
C MET A 270 -14.32 6.20 -12.50
N PHE A 271 -13.42 5.62 -13.28
CA PHE A 271 -13.39 5.81 -14.74
C PHE A 271 -14.69 5.36 -15.40
N ALA A 272 -15.11 4.11 -15.09
CA ALA A 272 -16.33 3.56 -15.66
C ALA A 272 -17.59 4.34 -15.22
N LEU A 273 -17.60 4.82 -13.97
CA LEU A 273 -18.69 5.65 -13.46
C LEU A 273 -18.74 7.00 -14.16
N CYS A 274 -17.59 7.69 -14.36
CA CYS A 274 -17.53 8.92 -15.15
C CYS A 274 -18.07 8.72 -16.57
N ASP A 275 -17.60 7.67 -17.24
CA ASP A 275 -18.00 7.39 -18.62
C ASP A 275 -19.51 7.13 -18.68
N ARG A 276 -20.04 6.34 -17.75
CA ARG A 276 -21.47 6.05 -17.67
C ARG A 276 -22.32 7.28 -17.38
N ILE A 277 -21.86 8.18 -16.49
CA ILE A 277 -22.55 9.44 -16.21
C ILE A 277 -22.52 10.35 -17.44
N LYS A 278 -21.39 10.41 -18.16
CA LYS A 278 -21.29 11.15 -19.42
C LYS A 278 -22.25 10.63 -20.50
N GLU A 279 -22.52 9.33 -20.56
CA GLU A 279 -23.46 8.76 -21.52
C GLU A 279 -24.90 9.25 -21.32
N ILE A 280 -25.33 9.39 -20.05
CA ILE A 280 -26.71 9.78 -19.69
C ILE A 280 -26.86 11.30 -19.48
N TYR A 281 -25.78 12.07 -19.55
CA TYR A 281 -25.76 13.49 -19.24
C TYR A 281 -26.63 14.29 -20.19
N SER A 282 -27.68 14.89 -19.63
CA SER A 282 -28.57 15.84 -20.32
C SER A 282 -29.30 16.68 -19.27
N LYS A 283 -29.93 17.79 -19.73
CA LYS A 283 -30.73 18.63 -18.85
C LYS A 283 -31.93 17.90 -18.27
N GLU A 284 -32.48 16.89 -19.00
CA GLU A 284 -33.62 16.09 -18.57
C GLU A 284 -33.24 14.99 -17.60
N ASN A 285 -32.12 14.27 -17.86
CA ASN A 285 -31.74 13.09 -17.10
C ASN A 285 -30.90 13.42 -15.87
N THR A 286 -30.13 14.50 -15.93
CA THR A 286 -29.15 14.91 -14.89
C THR A 286 -29.26 16.42 -14.65
N PRO A 287 -30.42 16.97 -14.28
CA PRO A 287 -30.63 18.41 -14.17
C PRO A 287 -29.72 19.09 -13.15
N VAL A 288 -29.44 18.46 -11.99
CA VAL A 288 -28.57 19.00 -10.96
C VAL A 288 -27.13 19.09 -11.47
N LEU A 289 -26.62 18.00 -12.05
CA LEU A 289 -25.28 17.97 -12.64
C LEU A 289 -25.17 18.93 -13.82
N TYR A 290 -26.23 19.05 -14.64
CA TYR A 290 -26.26 19.97 -15.77
C TYR A 290 -26.12 21.43 -15.32
N GLU A 291 -26.77 21.84 -14.24
CA GLU A 291 -26.63 23.17 -13.65
C GLU A 291 -25.24 23.37 -13.04
N GLU A 292 -24.71 22.38 -12.30
CA GLU A 292 -23.38 22.44 -11.67
C GLU A 292 -22.25 22.60 -12.70
N THR A 293 -22.37 21.95 -13.85
CA THR A 293 -21.39 22.00 -14.93
C THR A 293 -21.70 23.09 -15.97
N ALA A 294 -22.72 23.90 -15.76
CA ALA A 294 -23.20 24.90 -16.72
C ALA A 294 -23.41 24.32 -18.14
N GLY A 295 -23.81 23.06 -18.25
CA GLY A 295 -24.03 22.35 -19.51
C GLY A 295 -22.76 21.81 -20.18
N ASP A 296 -21.59 21.98 -19.58
CA ASP A 296 -20.34 21.47 -20.15
C ASP A 296 -20.04 20.03 -19.64
N LYS A 297 -20.24 19.07 -20.54
CA LYS A 297 -19.97 17.64 -20.30
C LYS A 297 -18.50 17.33 -20.00
N ASN A 298 -17.56 18.18 -20.43
CA ASN A 298 -16.14 17.96 -20.19
C ASN A 298 -15.74 18.18 -18.74
N LEU A 299 -16.56 18.92 -17.98
CA LEU A 299 -16.37 19.11 -16.53
C LEU A 299 -16.72 17.87 -15.71
N ILE A 300 -17.32 16.83 -16.30
CA ILE A 300 -17.54 15.55 -15.65
C ILE A 300 -16.22 14.78 -15.62
N THR A 301 -15.42 15.09 -14.61
CA THR A 301 -14.09 14.52 -14.40
C THR A 301 -14.06 13.60 -13.17
N ARG A 302 -12.98 12.87 -12.98
CA ARG A 302 -12.77 12.06 -11.77
C ARG A 302 -12.68 12.94 -10.53
N GLU A 303 -12.07 14.10 -10.68
CA GLU A 303 -11.92 15.11 -9.62
C GLU A 303 -13.29 15.58 -9.14
N LEU A 304 -14.23 15.82 -10.07
CA LEU A 304 -15.62 16.15 -9.73
C LEU A 304 -16.29 14.98 -8.97
N LEU A 305 -16.17 13.75 -9.47
CA LEU A 305 -16.68 12.56 -8.75
C LEU A 305 -16.03 12.40 -7.38
N THR A 306 -14.70 12.61 -7.28
CA THR A 306 -13.98 12.55 -6.01
C THR A 306 -14.50 13.62 -5.05
N SER A 307 -14.76 14.85 -5.51
CA SER A 307 -15.29 15.91 -4.67
C SER A 307 -16.68 15.58 -4.10
N TRP A 308 -17.51 14.84 -4.84
CA TRP A 308 -18.78 14.33 -4.32
C TRP A 308 -18.61 13.23 -3.28
N VAL A 309 -17.54 12.44 -3.44
CA VAL A 309 -17.21 11.32 -2.56
C VAL A 309 -16.54 11.81 -1.26
N GLU A 310 -15.68 12.83 -1.33
CA GLU A 310 -14.89 13.32 -0.19
C GLU A 310 -15.65 14.28 0.73
N ASN A 311 -16.69 14.95 0.24
CA ASN A 311 -17.45 15.94 1.03
C ASN A 311 -18.38 15.27 2.07
N GLU A 312 -17.79 14.74 3.14
CA GLU A 312 -18.52 14.26 4.31
C GLU A 312 -19.26 15.40 4.99
N GLY A 313 -20.56 15.39 4.97
CA GLY A 313 -21.38 16.30 5.77
C GLY A 313 -22.61 16.86 5.07
N ASN A 314 -22.69 16.87 3.75
CA ASN A 314 -23.77 17.50 3.03
C ASN A 314 -24.79 16.55 2.38
N GLY A 315 -24.72 15.22 2.62
CA GLY A 315 -25.72 14.28 2.09
C GLY A 315 -25.78 14.26 0.56
N TYR A 316 -24.64 14.37 -0.12
CA TYR A 316 -24.57 14.48 -1.58
C TYR A 316 -25.26 13.32 -2.33
N ILE A 317 -25.23 12.09 -1.81
CA ILE A 317 -25.98 10.98 -2.43
C ILE A 317 -27.48 11.25 -2.43
N THR A 318 -27.99 12.05 -1.48
CA THR A 318 -29.41 12.44 -1.39
C THR A 318 -29.75 13.71 -2.18
N ARG A 319 -28.76 14.46 -2.66
CA ARG A 319 -28.93 15.68 -3.46
C ARG A 319 -28.55 15.52 -4.94
N MET A 320 -28.06 14.34 -5.32
CA MET A 320 -27.76 14.00 -6.71
C MET A 320 -29.01 13.79 -7.53
N ASP A 321 -28.85 13.86 -8.84
CA ASP A 321 -29.83 13.33 -9.78
C ASP A 321 -30.13 11.86 -9.48
N GLN A 322 -31.36 11.47 -9.51
CA GLN A 322 -31.78 10.10 -9.22
C GLN A 322 -31.07 9.07 -10.10
N THR A 323 -30.90 9.37 -11.38
CA THR A 323 -30.21 8.51 -12.34
C THR A 323 -28.75 8.28 -11.97
N ILE A 324 -28.05 9.31 -11.46
CA ILE A 324 -26.66 9.19 -10.97
C ILE A 324 -26.63 8.36 -9.68
N SER A 325 -27.55 8.62 -8.76
CA SER A 325 -27.67 7.83 -7.52
C SER A 325 -27.90 6.35 -7.82
N GLU A 326 -28.74 5.99 -8.78
CA GLU A 326 -28.99 4.60 -9.20
C GLU A 326 -27.73 3.94 -9.77
N ILE A 327 -26.92 4.66 -10.56
CA ILE A 327 -25.63 4.18 -11.08
C ILE A 327 -24.68 3.88 -9.93
N LEU A 328 -24.55 4.79 -8.96
CA LEU A 328 -23.65 4.63 -7.81
C LEU A 328 -24.09 3.49 -6.89
N VAL A 329 -25.38 3.42 -6.56
CA VAL A 329 -25.94 2.33 -5.75
C VAL A 329 -25.73 0.98 -6.43
N GLY A 330 -25.97 0.89 -7.73
CA GLY A 330 -25.70 -0.31 -8.52
C GLY A 330 -24.22 -0.73 -8.53
N ALA A 331 -23.31 0.24 -8.55
CA ALA A 331 -21.89 -0.03 -8.45
C ALA A 331 -21.49 -0.55 -7.06
N ILE A 332 -22.04 0.06 -6.00
CA ILE A 332 -21.81 -0.37 -4.61
C ILE A 332 -22.32 -1.80 -4.39
N GLU A 333 -23.51 -2.10 -4.89
CA GLU A 333 -24.09 -3.45 -4.78
C GLU A 333 -23.25 -4.51 -5.51
N ARG A 334 -22.76 -4.22 -6.74
CA ARG A 334 -21.88 -5.12 -7.49
C ARG A 334 -20.57 -5.36 -6.75
N MET A 335 -19.98 -4.29 -6.22
CA MET A 335 -18.75 -4.36 -5.44
C MET A 335 -18.92 -5.22 -4.18
N ALA A 336 -19.99 -5.01 -3.43
CA ALA A 336 -20.31 -5.79 -2.23
C ALA A 336 -20.52 -7.28 -2.55
N ARG A 337 -21.25 -7.60 -3.61
CA ARG A 337 -21.49 -8.98 -4.04
C ARG A 337 -20.19 -9.71 -4.39
N VAL A 338 -19.29 -9.07 -5.14
CA VAL A 338 -17.99 -9.67 -5.46
C VAL A 338 -17.13 -9.80 -4.20
N ALA A 339 -17.10 -8.79 -3.34
CA ALA A 339 -16.38 -8.86 -2.07
C ALA A 339 -16.87 -10.05 -1.23
N VAL A 340 -18.17 -10.21 -1.02
CA VAL A 340 -18.72 -11.34 -0.24
C VAL A 340 -18.34 -12.68 -0.85
N ASN A 341 -18.39 -12.84 -2.17
CA ASN A 341 -17.97 -14.08 -2.83
C ASN A 341 -16.48 -14.42 -2.54
N VAL A 342 -15.61 -13.42 -2.58
CA VAL A 342 -14.18 -13.59 -2.26
C VAL A 342 -14.00 -13.95 -0.78
N LEU A 343 -14.70 -13.26 0.12
CA LEU A 343 -14.62 -13.50 1.55
C LEU A 343 -15.17 -14.88 1.93
N THR A 344 -16.21 -15.36 1.25
CA THR A 344 -16.75 -16.71 1.44
C THR A 344 -15.74 -17.80 1.07
N ILE A 345 -14.92 -17.58 0.04
CA ILE A 345 -13.88 -18.53 -0.39
C ILE A 345 -12.68 -18.52 0.57
N LEU A 346 -12.26 -17.34 1.02
CA LEU A 346 -11.01 -17.14 1.76
C LEU A 346 -11.18 -17.21 3.28
N ALA A 347 -12.40 -16.94 3.79
CA ALA A 347 -12.71 -16.88 5.22
C ALA A 347 -11.63 -16.13 6.05
N PRO A 348 -11.35 -14.85 5.74
CA PRO A 348 -10.24 -14.13 6.37
C PRO A 348 -10.55 -13.76 7.82
N ASP A 349 -9.50 -13.53 8.61
CA ASP A 349 -9.61 -13.00 9.98
C ASP A 349 -10.17 -11.57 9.99
N CYS A 350 -9.81 -10.78 8.96
CA CYS A 350 -10.37 -9.44 8.73
C CYS A 350 -10.21 -9.01 7.26
N THR A 351 -10.96 -7.98 6.88
CA THR A 351 -10.88 -7.35 5.57
C THR A 351 -10.62 -5.86 5.73
N ILE A 352 -9.64 -5.34 5.01
CA ILE A 352 -9.27 -3.93 5.03
C ILE A 352 -9.62 -3.29 3.69
N VAL A 353 -10.50 -2.29 3.72
CA VAL A 353 -10.92 -1.57 2.53
C VAL A 353 -10.31 -0.16 2.51
N PHE A 354 -9.93 0.32 1.33
CA PHE A 354 -9.29 1.62 1.14
C PHE A 354 -9.49 2.15 -0.30
N GLY A 355 -9.05 3.38 -0.53
CA GLY A 355 -9.23 4.08 -1.80
C GLY A 355 -10.39 5.07 -1.77
N SER A 356 -10.38 6.03 -2.71
CA SER A 356 -11.24 7.22 -2.68
C SER A 356 -12.74 6.93 -2.54
N MET A 357 -13.24 5.83 -3.09
CA MET A 357 -14.65 5.46 -2.92
C MET A 357 -14.99 5.09 -1.48
N PHE A 358 -14.09 4.41 -0.77
CA PHE A 358 -14.30 4.03 0.63
C PHE A 358 -14.06 5.17 1.63
N GLU A 359 -13.46 6.30 1.20
CA GLU A 359 -13.34 7.49 2.04
C GLU A 359 -14.72 8.10 2.34
N ASN A 360 -15.65 8.03 1.41
CA ASN A 360 -17.02 8.47 1.64
C ASN A 360 -17.74 7.56 2.62
N THR A 361 -18.17 8.12 3.75
CA THR A 361 -18.83 7.36 4.82
C THR A 361 -20.18 6.78 4.37
N SER A 362 -20.92 7.45 3.50
CA SER A 362 -22.21 6.95 2.98
C SER A 362 -22.01 5.75 2.05
N ILE A 363 -21.01 5.82 1.16
CA ILE A 363 -20.65 4.70 0.28
C ILE A 363 -20.18 3.51 1.11
N TYR A 364 -19.29 3.73 2.07
CA TYR A 364 -18.81 2.67 2.95
C TYR A 364 -19.95 2.03 3.74
N LYS A 365 -20.82 2.82 4.38
CA LYS A 365 -21.98 2.28 5.12
C LYS A 365 -22.92 1.47 4.22
N LEU A 366 -23.21 1.96 3.02
CA LEU A 366 -24.07 1.26 2.07
C LEU A 366 -23.40 -0.03 1.56
N PHE A 367 -22.10 -0.01 1.33
CA PHE A 367 -21.32 -1.21 1.00
C PHE A 367 -21.42 -2.27 2.10
N ILE A 368 -21.25 -1.89 3.38
CA ILE A 368 -21.40 -2.81 4.52
C ILE A 368 -22.85 -3.34 4.58
N GLN A 369 -23.86 -2.50 4.38
CA GLN A 369 -25.27 -2.93 4.37
C GLN A 369 -25.51 -4.00 3.28
N TYR A 370 -24.97 -3.83 2.08
CA TYR A 370 -25.08 -4.85 1.02
C TYR A 370 -24.28 -6.10 1.35
N CYS A 371 -23.07 -6.00 1.92
CA CYS A 371 -22.33 -7.17 2.38
C CYS A 371 -23.12 -7.96 3.40
N THR A 372 -23.67 -7.30 4.44
CA THR A 372 -24.51 -7.93 5.47
C THR A 372 -25.81 -8.52 4.92
N LYS A 373 -26.42 -7.87 3.90
CA LYS A 373 -27.58 -8.41 3.19
C LYS A 373 -27.32 -9.74 2.50
N TYR A 374 -26.11 -9.91 1.96
CA TYR A 374 -25.70 -11.16 1.30
C TYR A 374 -25.22 -12.22 2.28
N ASP A 375 -24.60 -11.82 3.38
CA ASP A 375 -24.17 -12.70 4.46
C ASP A 375 -24.05 -11.89 5.77
N GLU A 376 -24.84 -12.27 6.78
CA GLU A 376 -24.93 -11.58 8.07
C GLU A 376 -23.61 -11.51 8.87
N ASN A 377 -22.66 -12.36 8.54
CA ASN A 377 -21.34 -12.37 9.17
C ASN A 377 -20.43 -11.23 8.67
N TYR A 378 -20.68 -10.68 7.48
CA TYR A 378 -19.85 -9.63 6.88
C TYR A 378 -20.31 -8.23 7.27
N THR A 379 -19.94 -7.84 8.47
CA THR A 379 -20.24 -6.55 9.09
C THR A 379 -18.99 -5.67 9.20
N ASP A 380 -19.15 -4.47 9.73
CA ASP A 380 -18.05 -3.54 10.06
C ASP A 380 -17.07 -4.07 11.12
N LYS A 381 -17.40 -5.17 11.79
CA LYS A 381 -16.46 -5.89 12.69
C LYS A 381 -15.42 -6.69 11.91
N LEU A 382 -15.80 -7.27 10.78
CA LEU A 382 -14.91 -8.05 9.91
C LEU A 382 -14.32 -7.20 8.79
N ILE A 383 -15.05 -6.17 8.31
CA ILE A 383 -14.66 -5.30 7.22
C ILE A 383 -14.43 -3.90 7.78
N SER A 384 -13.21 -3.41 7.76
CA SER A 384 -12.85 -2.10 8.30
C SER A 384 -12.09 -1.25 7.27
N ARG A 385 -12.22 0.09 7.41
CA ARG A 385 -11.43 1.02 6.61
C ARG A 385 -10.00 1.07 7.12
N SER A 386 -9.04 1.22 6.20
CA SER A 386 -7.63 1.42 6.54
C SER A 386 -7.42 2.66 7.41
N HIS A 387 -6.51 2.56 8.38
CA HIS A 387 -6.01 3.70 9.16
C HIS A 387 -4.81 4.40 8.49
N LEU A 388 -4.24 3.81 7.42
CA LEU A 388 -3.12 4.37 6.65
C LEU A 388 -3.57 5.11 5.39
N ARG A 389 -4.86 5.39 5.25
CA ARG A 389 -5.45 6.00 4.04
C ARG A 389 -4.79 7.31 3.63
N ASP A 390 -4.47 8.19 4.60
CA ASP A 390 -3.81 9.48 4.36
C ASP A 390 -2.36 9.33 3.85
N LYS A 391 -1.81 8.11 3.94
CA LYS A 391 -0.43 7.77 3.57
C LYS A 391 -0.34 6.91 2.31
N MET A 392 -1.47 6.67 1.62
CA MET A 392 -1.51 5.77 0.45
C MET A 392 -0.51 6.11 -0.64
N ALA A 393 -0.20 7.40 -0.83
CA ALA A 393 0.71 7.86 -1.86
C ALA A 393 2.16 7.38 -1.67
N TYR A 394 2.56 6.94 -0.47
CA TYR A 394 3.96 6.63 -0.18
C TYR A 394 4.19 5.45 0.75
N ILE A 395 3.25 5.12 1.64
CA ILE A 395 3.53 4.16 2.71
C ILE A 395 3.84 2.74 2.20
N GLY A 396 3.29 2.38 1.03
CA GLY A 396 3.57 1.11 0.36
C GLY A 396 5.06 0.97 0.00
N GLY A 397 5.61 1.93 -0.75
CA GLY A 397 7.02 1.94 -1.11
C GLY A 397 7.95 2.02 0.12
N THR A 398 7.55 2.78 1.15
CA THR A 398 8.26 2.80 2.44
C THR A 398 8.28 1.42 3.07
N ALA A 399 7.15 0.70 3.10
CA ALA A 399 7.04 -0.62 3.71
C ALA A 399 7.89 -1.67 2.98
N LEU A 400 7.96 -1.64 1.65
CA LEU A 400 8.80 -2.54 0.85
C LEU A 400 10.26 -2.53 1.31
N ILE A 401 10.82 -1.35 1.54
CA ILE A 401 12.21 -1.21 1.98
C ILE A 401 12.33 -1.46 3.48
N ALA A 402 11.43 -0.92 4.30
CA ALA A 402 11.46 -1.10 5.74
C ALA A 402 11.35 -2.57 6.16
N SER A 403 10.46 -3.36 5.53
CA SER A 403 10.31 -4.79 5.83
C SER A 403 11.57 -5.57 5.47
N THR A 404 12.22 -5.23 4.36
CA THR A 404 13.50 -5.83 3.97
C THR A 404 14.61 -5.50 4.97
N TYR A 405 14.72 -4.24 5.39
CA TYR A 405 15.65 -3.81 6.41
C TYR A 405 15.39 -4.49 7.76
N LEU A 406 14.15 -4.52 8.22
CA LEU A 406 13.78 -5.15 9.49
C LEU A 406 13.94 -6.68 9.48
N SER A 407 13.89 -7.31 8.31
CA SER A 407 14.14 -8.75 8.18
C SER A 407 15.63 -9.11 8.09
N LEU A 408 16.52 -8.16 7.83
CA LEU A 408 18.00 -8.32 7.69
C LEU A 408 18.43 -9.47 6.77
N ILE A 409 17.55 -9.88 5.83
CA ILE A 409 17.81 -11.07 5.04
C ILE A 409 18.91 -10.84 4.00
N HIS A 410 19.18 -9.58 3.61
CA HIS A 410 20.14 -9.25 2.54
C HIS A 410 20.82 -7.88 2.68
N ILE A 411 21.20 -7.44 3.86
CA ILE A 411 22.15 -6.34 3.96
C ILE A 411 23.53 -6.98 4.13
N SER A 412 24.14 -7.34 3.00
CA SER A 412 25.59 -7.47 2.95
C SER A 412 26.15 -6.09 3.27
N GLU A 413 26.96 -6.00 4.33
CA GLU A 413 27.79 -4.82 4.60
C GLU A 413 28.64 -4.54 3.35
N PRO A 414 28.87 -3.24 3.01
CA PRO A 414 29.75 -2.87 1.91
C PRO A 414 31.17 -3.33 2.12
#